data_d83f7c8ed47c861854254caf67dcfa10
#
_entry.id   d83f7c8ed47c861854254caf67dcfa10
#
_cell.length_a   1.000
_cell.length_b   1.000
_cell.length_c   1.000
_cell.angle_alpha   90.00
_cell.angle_beta   90.00
_cell.angle_gamma   90.00
#
_symmetry.space_group_name_H-M   'P 1'
#
loop_
_entity.id
_entity.type
_entity.pdbx_description
1 polymer ?
#
loop_
_entity_poly.entity_id
_entity_poly.type
_entity_poly.pdbx_seq_one_letter_code
_entity_poly.pdbx_strand_id
1 'polypeptide(L)'
;MEYKETILIVDDSALNRMVLIEILGKENYTFLEAENGQQAVELLDCHPEVDLLLLDITMPEIDGFGVLEIMNQYHWIEETPVIMISAEDSYTFVERAYDLGASDYITRPFDARVVCRRVSNTLMLYAKQKRLVQMVAEQVYEKEKVSNTMISILSHIVEFRNGESGAHVQHINVLTKMLLSRLVQKTDKYDLTWQDRETIVMASSLHDIGKIGIDDKILNKRGKLTDEEFEIMKQHTVIGASILE
;
A
#
# COMPACT_ATOMS: atom_id res chain seq x y z
N MET A 1 -23.74 1.72 -13.95
CA MET A 1 -24.41 1.24 -12.72
C MET A 1 -23.75 1.96 -11.57
N GLU A 2 -24.52 2.55 -10.70
CA GLU A 2 -23.99 3.17 -9.48
C GLU A 2 -23.49 2.05 -8.57
N TYR A 3 -22.28 2.17 -8.03
CA TYR A 3 -21.73 1.19 -7.08
C TYR A 3 -22.59 1.21 -5.82
N LYS A 4 -23.03 0.04 -5.38
CA LYS A 4 -23.72 -0.12 -4.10
C LYS A 4 -22.84 -0.93 -3.19
N GLU A 5 -22.66 -0.43 -1.97
CA GLU A 5 -21.89 -1.17 -0.96
C GLU A 5 -22.57 -2.51 -0.65
N THR A 6 -21.77 -3.55 -0.46
CA THR A 6 -22.20 -4.90 -0.14
C THR A 6 -22.07 -5.17 1.35
N ILE A 7 -23.20 -5.47 2.00
CA ILE A 7 -23.26 -5.78 3.43
C ILE A 7 -23.55 -7.27 3.61
N LEU A 8 -22.67 -7.96 4.33
CA LEU A 8 -22.90 -9.34 4.78
C LEU A 8 -23.57 -9.29 6.15
N ILE A 9 -24.75 -9.91 6.26
CA ILE A 9 -25.52 -10.02 7.51
C ILE A 9 -25.44 -11.45 7.99
N VAL A 10 -24.92 -11.65 9.21
CA VAL A 10 -24.73 -12.95 9.82
C VAL A 10 -25.51 -13.02 11.13
N ASP A 11 -26.55 -13.83 11.16
CA ASP A 11 -27.43 -14.03 12.33
C ASP A 11 -28.18 -15.36 12.10
N ASP A 12 -28.31 -16.21 13.09
CA ASP A 12 -29.00 -17.50 12.99
C ASP A 12 -30.52 -17.34 12.83
N SER A 13 -31.06 -16.19 13.22
CA SER A 13 -32.48 -15.85 13.08
C SER A 13 -32.76 -15.18 11.72
N ALA A 14 -33.47 -15.88 10.83
CA ALA A 14 -33.95 -15.31 9.58
C ALA A 14 -34.77 -14.03 9.78
N LEU A 15 -35.51 -13.92 10.89
CA LEU A 15 -36.27 -12.73 11.24
C LEU A 15 -35.38 -11.53 11.47
N ASN A 16 -34.28 -11.71 12.20
CA ASN A 16 -33.32 -10.62 12.49
C ASN A 16 -32.67 -10.12 11.21
N ARG A 17 -32.25 -11.06 10.33
CA ARG A 17 -31.68 -10.70 9.01
C ARG A 17 -32.68 -9.89 8.17
N MET A 18 -33.95 -10.34 8.10
CA MET A 18 -35.01 -9.61 7.39
C MET A 18 -35.24 -8.21 7.95
N VAL A 19 -35.28 -8.06 9.29
CA VAL A 19 -35.46 -6.75 9.96
C VAL A 19 -34.31 -5.81 9.63
N LEU A 20 -33.06 -6.26 9.67
CA LEU A 20 -31.90 -5.45 9.31
C LEU A 20 -31.94 -5.02 7.84
N ILE A 21 -32.29 -5.91 6.92
CA ILE A 21 -32.45 -5.60 5.50
C ILE A 21 -33.57 -4.56 5.28
N GLU A 22 -34.67 -4.68 6.00
CA GLU A 22 -35.80 -3.71 5.92
C GLU A 22 -35.37 -2.33 6.44
N ILE A 23 -34.67 -2.28 7.58
CA ILE A 23 -34.15 -1.05 8.18
C ILE A 23 -33.17 -0.33 7.26
N LEU A 24 -32.25 -1.07 6.64
CA LEU A 24 -31.19 -0.50 5.80
C LEU A 24 -31.68 -0.16 4.38
N GLY A 25 -32.68 -0.87 3.87
CA GLY A 25 -33.30 -0.65 2.55
C GLY A 25 -32.53 -1.32 1.40
N LYS A 26 -33.22 -2.20 0.68
CA LYS A 26 -32.66 -2.94 -0.48
C LYS A 26 -32.26 -2.05 -1.66
N GLU A 27 -32.80 -0.84 -1.70
CA GLU A 27 -32.46 0.14 -2.74
C GLU A 27 -31.07 0.77 -2.52
N ASN A 28 -30.59 0.78 -1.27
CA ASN A 28 -29.36 1.46 -0.90
C ASN A 28 -28.12 0.56 -0.98
N TYR A 29 -28.28 -0.72 -0.60
CA TYR A 29 -27.21 -1.69 -0.41
C TYR A 29 -27.47 -3.01 -1.14
N THR A 30 -26.40 -3.75 -1.42
CA THR A 30 -26.47 -5.17 -1.79
C THR A 30 -26.28 -6.00 -0.51
N PHE A 31 -27.09 -7.05 -0.35
CA PHE A 31 -27.02 -7.89 0.85
C PHE A 31 -26.59 -9.31 0.53
N LEU A 32 -25.69 -9.83 1.33
CA LEU A 32 -25.39 -11.25 1.47
C LEU A 32 -25.86 -11.69 2.85
N GLU A 33 -26.31 -12.92 2.98
CA GLU A 33 -26.83 -13.47 4.22
C GLU A 33 -26.11 -14.77 4.58
N ALA A 34 -25.80 -14.94 5.87
CA ALA A 34 -25.30 -16.20 6.45
C ALA A 34 -26.07 -16.53 7.72
N GLU A 35 -26.26 -17.81 7.99
CA GLU A 35 -27.03 -18.32 9.12
C GLU A 35 -26.16 -18.73 10.31
N ASN A 36 -24.83 -18.79 10.11
CA ASN A 36 -23.84 -19.14 11.12
C ASN A 36 -22.45 -18.61 10.73
N GLY A 37 -21.51 -18.71 11.66
CA GLY A 37 -20.14 -18.23 11.43
C GLY A 37 -19.38 -19.00 10.36
N GLN A 38 -19.65 -20.30 10.15
CA GLN A 38 -19.01 -21.08 9.10
C GLN A 38 -19.36 -20.53 7.71
N GLN A 39 -20.66 -20.31 7.44
CA GLN A 39 -21.10 -19.70 6.19
C GLN A 39 -20.56 -18.28 6.01
N ALA A 40 -20.45 -17.50 7.11
CA ALA A 40 -19.87 -16.17 7.04
C ALA A 40 -18.42 -16.19 6.55
N VAL A 41 -17.60 -17.10 7.08
CA VAL A 41 -16.20 -17.27 6.66
C VAL A 41 -16.11 -17.70 5.19
N GLU A 42 -16.94 -18.64 4.76
CA GLU A 42 -17.00 -19.10 3.36
C GLU A 42 -17.39 -17.95 2.39
N LEU A 43 -18.36 -17.12 2.80
CA LEU A 43 -18.78 -15.97 2.00
C LEU A 43 -17.70 -14.88 1.96
N LEU A 44 -17.02 -14.59 3.06
CA LEU A 44 -15.93 -13.62 3.09
C LEU A 44 -14.75 -14.03 2.21
N ASP A 45 -14.43 -15.32 2.16
CA ASP A 45 -13.37 -15.84 1.29
C ASP A 45 -13.74 -15.76 -0.19
N CYS A 46 -15.03 -16.00 -0.53
CA CYS A 46 -15.53 -15.97 -1.92
C CYS A 46 -15.92 -14.57 -2.42
N HIS A 47 -16.16 -13.60 -1.52
CA HIS A 47 -16.70 -12.28 -1.81
C HIS A 47 -15.86 -11.18 -1.24
N PRO A 48 -14.68 -10.88 -1.83
CA PRO A 48 -13.80 -9.79 -1.37
C PRO A 48 -14.41 -8.39 -1.55
N GLU A 49 -15.56 -8.30 -2.24
CA GLU A 49 -16.33 -7.06 -2.41
C GLU A 49 -17.22 -6.72 -1.22
N VAL A 50 -17.22 -7.50 -0.14
CA VAL A 50 -17.98 -7.17 1.09
C VAL A 50 -17.40 -5.95 1.75
N ASP A 51 -18.19 -4.87 1.83
CA ASP A 51 -17.78 -3.58 2.38
C ASP A 51 -18.06 -3.46 3.89
N LEU A 52 -18.95 -4.30 4.44
CA LEU A 52 -19.30 -4.32 5.86
C LEU A 52 -19.86 -5.67 6.28
N LEU A 53 -19.48 -6.13 7.47
CA LEU A 53 -20.04 -7.30 8.13
C LEU A 53 -20.91 -6.85 9.32
N LEU A 54 -22.17 -7.26 9.35
CA LEU A 54 -23.06 -7.21 10.52
C LEU A 54 -23.08 -8.61 11.12
N LEU A 55 -22.56 -8.79 12.32
CA LEU A 55 -22.23 -10.10 12.87
C LEU A 55 -22.87 -10.30 14.23
N ASP A 56 -23.78 -11.25 14.33
CA ASP A 56 -24.33 -11.68 15.62
C ASP A 56 -23.25 -12.36 16.45
N ILE A 57 -23.27 -12.12 17.76
CA ILE A 57 -22.33 -12.76 18.70
C ILE A 57 -22.75 -14.22 18.93
N THR A 58 -24.02 -14.48 19.13
CA THR A 58 -24.50 -15.78 19.62
C THR A 58 -25.09 -16.60 18.47
N MET A 59 -24.30 -17.48 17.91
CA MET A 59 -24.70 -18.35 16.81
C MET A 59 -24.19 -19.79 17.04
N PRO A 60 -24.83 -20.80 16.42
CA PRO A 60 -24.35 -22.18 16.49
C PRO A 60 -23.05 -22.35 15.67
N GLU A 61 -22.31 -23.42 15.96
CA GLU A 61 -21.05 -23.82 15.32
C GLU A 61 -19.89 -22.87 15.62
N ILE A 62 -19.76 -21.79 14.87
CA ILE A 62 -18.79 -20.71 15.06
C ILE A 62 -19.55 -19.47 15.52
N ASP A 63 -19.28 -18.99 16.72
CA ASP A 63 -19.87 -17.76 17.25
C ASP A 63 -19.22 -16.52 16.61
N GLY A 64 -19.79 -15.32 16.87
CA GLY A 64 -19.29 -14.09 16.29
C GLY A 64 -17.83 -13.76 16.67
N PHE A 65 -17.40 -14.15 17.86
CA PHE A 65 -16.00 -13.97 18.26
C PHE A 65 -15.06 -14.90 17.50
N GLY A 66 -15.48 -16.16 17.26
CA GLY A 66 -14.73 -17.09 16.42
C GLY A 66 -14.57 -16.59 14.99
N VAL A 67 -15.58 -15.95 14.42
CA VAL A 67 -15.47 -15.28 13.09
C VAL A 67 -14.44 -14.16 13.14
N LEU A 68 -14.46 -13.29 14.17
CA LEU A 68 -13.47 -12.21 14.31
C LEU A 68 -12.03 -12.75 14.46
N GLU A 69 -11.83 -13.84 15.21
CA GLU A 69 -10.53 -14.49 15.35
C GLU A 69 -10.00 -15.00 13.99
N ILE A 70 -10.87 -15.59 13.18
CA ILE A 70 -10.54 -16.04 11.81
C ILE A 70 -10.22 -14.84 10.92
N MET A 71 -11.03 -13.77 10.97
CA MET A 71 -10.79 -12.54 10.19
C MET A 71 -9.44 -11.90 10.55
N ASN A 72 -9.05 -11.93 11.82
CA ASN A 72 -7.72 -11.48 12.26
C ASN A 72 -6.61 -12.37 11.70
N GLN A 73 -6.78 -13.67 11.74
CA GLN A 73 -5.78 -14.62 11.23
C GLN A 73 -5.51 -14.45 9.74
N TYR A 74 -6.55 -14.11 8.94
CA TYR A 74 -6.44 -13.87 7.50
C TYR A 74 -6.28 -12.40 7.13
N HIS A 75 -6.16 -11.48 8.10
CA HIS A 75 -6.08 -10.03 7.91
C HIS A 75 -7.28 -9.38 7.23
N TRP A 76 -8.43 -10.06 7.15
CA TRP A 76 -9.64 -9.52 6.54
C TRP A 76 -10.22 -8.34 7.32
N ILE A 77 -9.99 -8.29 8.65
CA ILE A 77 -10.47 -7.23 9.53
C ILE A 77 -9.89 -5.85 9.18
N GLU A 78 -8.73 -5.82 8.51
CA GLU A 78 -8.09 -4.57 8.06
C GLU A 78 -8.82 -3.95 6.87
N GLU A 79 -9.51 -4.78 6.05
CA GLU A 79 -10.19 -4.34 4.83
C GLU A 79 -11.71 -4.30 4.97
N THR A 80 -12.29 -5.18 5.79
CA THR A 80 -13.74 -5.32 5.99
C THR A 80 -14.10 -4.98 7.44
N PRO A 81 -14.76 -3.83 7.70
CA PRO A 81 -15.23 -3.46 9.02
C PRO A 81 -16.31 -4.39 9.53
N VAL A 82 -16.33 -4.61 10.84
CA VAL A 82 -17.32 -5.44 11.50
C VAL A 82 -18.11 -4.64 12.52
N ILE A 83 -19.42 -4.69 12.42
CA ILE A 83 -20.33 -4.24 13.48
C ILE A 83 -20.92 -5.47 14.15
N MET A 84 -20.57 -5.64 15.43
CA MET A 84 -21.12 -6.74 16.22
C MET A 84 -22.57 -6.48 16.63
N ILE A 85 -23.37 -7.52 16.68
CA ILE A 85 -24.77 -7.48 17.12
C ILE A 85 -24.92 -8.31 18.38
N SER A 86 -25.56 -7.78 19.41
CA SER A 86 -25.79 -8.52 20.68
C SER A 86 -27.16 -8.28 21.27
N ALA A 87 -27.69 -9.29 21.93
CA ALA A 87 -28.87 -9.17 22.78
C ALA A 87 -28.52 -8.66 24.20
N GLU A 88 -27.25 -8.72 24.59
CA GLU A 88 -26.80 -8.36 25.94
C GLU A 88 -25.87 -7.15 25.91
N ASP A 89 -26.15 -6.18 26.82
CA ASP A 89 -25.31 -5.03 27.09
C ASP A 89 -24.18 -5.36 28.10
N SER A 90 -23.61 -6.55 28.04
CA SER A 90 -22.51 -6.90 28.93
C SER A 90 -21.25 -6.15 28.53
N TYR A 91 -20.72 -5.33 29.43
CA TYR A 91 -19.47 -4.60 29.23
C TYR A 91 -18.30 -5.50 28.75
N THR A 92 -18.25 -6.73 29.26
CA THR A 92 -17.21 -7.71 28.91
C THR A 92 -17.30 -8.16 27.45
N PHE A 93 -18.49 -8.29 26.87
CA PHE A 93 -18.66 -8.65 25.46
C PHE A 93 -18.26 -7.49 24.52
N VAL A 94 -18.61 -6.28 24.90
CA VAL A 94 -18.26 -5.07 24.14
C VAL A 94 -16.74 -4.87 24.13
N GLU A 95 -16.09 -4.99 25.29
CA GLU A 95 -14.63 -4.89 25.43
C GLU A 95 -13.92 -5.96 24.56
N ARG A 96 -14.32 -7.23 24.68
CA ARG A 96 -13.77 -8.30 23.86
C ARG A 96 -13.96 -8.07 22.37
N ALA A 97 -15.11 -7.55 21.94
CA ALA A 97 -15.38 -7.27 20.54
C ALA A 97 -14.38 -6.21 19.98
N TYR A 98 -14.15 -5.12 20.72
CA TYR A 98 -13.19 -4.10 20.33
C TYR A 98 -11.75 -4.59 20.37
N ASP A 99 -11.38 -5.40 21.39
CA ASP A 99 -10.04 -6.00 21.46
C ASP A 99 -9.73 -6.93 20.28
N LEU A 100 -10.77 -7.57 19.74
CA LEU A 100 -10.68 -8.39 18.53
C LEU A 100 -10.83 -7.58 17.22
N GLY A 101 -10.94 -6.25 17.30
CA GLY A 101 -10.91 -5.36 16.14
C GLY A 101 -12.28 -5.04 15.56
N ALA A 102 -13.39 -5.34 16.24
CA ALA A 102 -14.69 -4.86 15.79
C ALA A 102 -14.73 -3.33 15.70
N SER A 103 -15.34 -2.82 14.63
CA SER A 103 -15.38 -1.37 14.35
C SER A 103 -16.45 -0.66 15.16
N ASP A 104 -17.56 -1.35 15.45
CA ASP A 104 -18.69 -0.83 16.23
C ASP A 104 -19.55 -2.00 16.73
N TYR A 105 -20.64 -1.65 17.45
CA TYR A 105 -21.51 -2.63 18.06
C TYR A 105 -22.96 -2.11 18.14
N ILE A 106 -23.95 -2.98 17.94
CA ILE A 106 -25.38 -2.68 17.97
C ILE A 106 -26.09 -3.63 18.94
N THR A 107 -26.93 -3.07 19.82
CA THR A 107 -27.76 -3.85 20.75
C THR A 107 -29.14 -4.13 20.18
N ARG A 108 -29.70 -5.25 20.58
CA ARG A 108 -31.12 -5.56 20.40
C ARG A 108 -31.94 -5.04 21.62
N PRO A 109 -33.21 -4.56 21.44
CA PRO A 109 -33.93 -4.49 20.16
C PRO A 109 -33.37 -3.39 19.22
N PHE A 110 -33.48 -3.60 17.91
CA PHE A 110 -32.97 -2.68 16.89
C PHE A 110 -33.72 -1.34 16.89
N ASP A 111 -33.00 -0.25 17.09
CA ASP A 111 -33.50 1.10 16.73
C ASP A 111 -33.03 1.40 15.28
N ALA A 112 -33.98 1.57 14.37
CA ALA A 112 -33.70 1.78 12.96
C ALA A 112 -32.76 2.96 12.70
N ARG A 113 -32.90 4.07 13.47
CA ARG A 113 -32.05 5.25 13.30
C ARG A 113 -30.63 4.99 13.77
N VAL A 114 -30.47 4.23 14.85
CA VAL A 114 -29.14 3.84 15.37
C VAL A 114 -28.45 2.91 14.39
N VAL A 115 -29.12 1.86 13.92
CA VAL A 115 -28.60 0.92 12.92
C VAL A 115 -28.13 1.65 11.66
N CYS A 116 -29.02 2.43 11.00
CA CYS A 116 -28.66 3.19 9.81
C CYS A 116 -27.46 4.13 10.04
N ARG A 117 -27.42 4.82 11.20
CA ARG A 117 -26.36 5.75 11.50
C ARG A 117 -25.01 5.06 11.71
N ARG A 118 -24.97 3.95 12.43
CA ARG A 118 -23.74 3.19 12.68
C ARG A 118 -23.21 2.59 11.39
N VAL A 119 -24.07 1.93 10.61
CA VAL A 119 -23.70 1.36 9.30
C VAL A 119 -23.15 2.45 8.37
N SER A 120 -23.89 3.54 8.18
CA SER A 120 -23.46 4.64 7.30
C SER A 120 -22.16 5.29 7.76
N ASN A 121 -21.97 5.51 9.07
CA ASN A 121 -20.74 6.11 9.61
C ASN A 121 -19.54 5.16 9.41
N THR A 122 -19.71 3.87 9.67
CA THR A 122 -18.65 2.86 9.51
C THR A 122 -18.24 2.76 8.05
N LEU A 123 -19.18 2.58 7.12
CA LEU A 123 -18.90 2.55 5.68
C LEU A 123 -18.18 3.82 5.20
N MET A 124 -18.67 5.00 5.61
CA MET A 124 -18.03 6.28 5.25
C MET A 124 -16.60 6.39 5.78
N LEU A 125 -16.34 5.94 7.01
CA LEU A 125 -15.01 6.00 7.61
C LEU A 125 -14.04 5.12 6.85
N TYR A 126 -14.41 3.88 6.58
CA TYR A 126 -13.58 2.92 5.86
C TYR A 126 -13.36 3.31 4.39
N ALA A 127 -14.40 3.81 3.71
CA ALA A 127 -14.25 4.35 2.35
C ALA A 127 -13.24 5.53 2.29
N LYS A 128 -13.29 6.44 3.29
CA LYS A 128 -12.31 7.53 3.41
C LYS A 128 -10.90 7.01 3.69
N GLN A 129 -10.75 6.04 4.57
CA GLN A 129 -9.45 5.43 4.87
C GLN A 129 -8.86 4.75 3.64
N LYS A 130 -9.64 3.92 2.92
CA LYS A 130 -9.21 3.25 1.68
C LYS A 130 -8.79 4.27 0.62
N ARG A 131 -9.55 5.36 0.46
CA ARG A 131 -9.21 6.45 -0.46
C ARG A 131 -7.92 7.17 -0.06
N LEU A 132 -7.69 7.43 1.23
CA LEU A 132 -6.45 8.05 1.71
C LEU A 132 -5.23 7.16 1.44
N VAL A 133 -5.31 5.86 1.71
CA VAL A 133 -4.23 4.91 1.42
C VAL A 133 -3.91 4.90 -0.08
N GLN A 134 -4.93 4.85 -0.93
CA GLN A 134 -4.75 4.91 -2.38
C GLN A 134 -4.09 6.22 -2.83
N MET A 135 -4.56 7.38 -2.32
CA MET A 135 -3.96 8.68 -2.65
C MET A 135 -2.50 8.78 -2.22
N VAL A 136 -2.15 8.24 -1.04
CA VAL A 136 -0.75 8.19 -0.59
C VAL A 136 0.10 7.32 -1.51
N ALA A 137 -0.39 6.14 -1.88
CA ALA A 137 0.31 5.26 -2.82
C ALA A 137 0.54 5.93 -4.19
N GLU A 138 -0.48 6.59 -4.73
CA GLU A 138 -0.38 7.36 -5.98
C GLU A 138 0.63 8.50 -5.86
N GLN A 139 0.63 9.27 -4.76
CA GLN A 139 1.59 10.36 -4.54
C GLN A 139 3.03 9.86 -4.42
N VAL A 140 3.25 8.74 -3.72
CA VAL A 140 4.58 8.12 -3.63
C VAL A 140 5.07 7.71 -5.01
N TYR A 141 4.24 7.02 -5.79
CA TYR A 141 4.55 6.62 -7.17
C TYR A 141 4.90 7.80 -8.08
N GLU A 142 4.08 8.86 -8.07
CA GLU A 142 4.34 10.08 -8.87
C GLU A 142 5.63 10.80 -8.41
N LYS A 143 5.89 10.85 -7.12
CA LYS A 143 7.12 11.45 -6.59
C LYS A 143 8.38 10.67 -7.05
N GLU A 144 8.34 9.35 -7.00
CA GLU A 144 9.44 8.51 -7.50
C GLU A 144 9.65 8.70 -9.01
N LYS A 145 8.58 8.76 -9.78
CA LYS A 145 8.64 8.99 -11.22
C LYS A 145 9.27 10.34 -11.58
N VAL A 146 8.86 11.41 -10.87
CA VAL A 146 9.44 12.76 -11.05
C VAL A 146 10.92 12.75 -10.68
N SER A 147 11.30 12.14 -9.55
CA SER A 147 12.69 12.02 -9.12
C SER A 147 13.55 11.29 -10.16
N ASN A 148 13.08 10.15 -10.65
CA ASN A 148 13.79 9.37 -11.68
C ASN A 148 13.93 10.15 -12.99
N THR A 149 12.91 10.91 -13.37
CA THR A 149 12.95 11.78 -14.56
C THR A 149 13.97 12.89 -14.39
N MET A 150 14.04 13.56 -13.23
CA MET A 150 15.04 14.60 -12.93
C MET A 150 16.47 14.04 -13.00
N ILE A 151 16.71 12.88 -12.38
CA ILE A 151 18.01 12.21 -12.43
C ILE A 151 18.40 11.89 -13.88
N SER A 152 17.46 11.36 -14.67
CA SER A 152 17.70 11.08 -16.09
C SER A 152 18.06 12.34 -16.89
N ILE A 153 17.33 13.44 -16.67
CA ILE A 153 17.60 14.72 -17.35
C ILE A 153 18.99 15.25 -16.97
N LEU A 154 19.33 15.26 -15.68
CA LEU A 154 20.63 15.74 -15.21
C LEU A 154 21.78 14.91 -15.79
N SER A 155 21.64 13.59 -15.79
CA SER A 155 22.62 12.68 -16.38
C SER A 155 22.79 12.95 -17.88
N HIS A 156 21.70 13.12 -18.61
CA HIS A 156 21.73 13.43 -20.05
C HIS A 156 22.39 14.79 -20.36
N ILE A 157 22.17 15.81 -19.54
CA ILE A 157 22.81 17.13 -19.70
C ILE A 157 24.33 16.99 -19.60
N VAL A 158 24.81 16.20 -18.62
CA VAL A 158 26.26 15.97 -18.43
C VAL A 158 26.85 15.18 -19.59
N GLU A 159 26.19 14.10 -20.01
CA GLU A 159 26.63 13.29 -21.15
C GLU A 159 26.63 14.09 -22.46
N PHE A 160 25.61 14.91 -22.71
CA PHE A 160 25.56 15.78 -23.90
C PHE A 160 26.76 16.72 -23.96
N ARG A 161 27.17 17.29 -22.80
CA ARG A 161 28.35 18.13 -22.71
C ARG A 161 29.65 17.38 -23.00
N ASN A 162 29.71 16.10 -22.66
CA ASN A 162 30.86 15.21 -22.84
C ASN A 162 30.90 14.54 -24.22
N GLY A 163 29.93 14.78 -25.09
CA GLY A 163 29.85 14.15 -26.41
C GLY A 163 29.49 12.67 -26.37
N GLU A 164 29.10 12.14 -25.23
CA GLU A 164 28.63 10.75 -25.06
C GLU A 164 27.16 10.62 -25.46
N SER A 165 26.74 9.43 -25.84
CA SER A 165 25.35 9.18 -26.21
C SER A 165 24.51 8.90 -24.97
N GLY A 166 23.29 9.48 -24.87
CA GLY A 166 22.35 9.26 -23.76
C GLY A 166 21.97 7.79 -23.49
N ALA A 167 22.43 6.85 -24.32
CA ALA A 167 22.32 5.42 -24.09
C ALA A 167 23.29 4.90 -23.00
N HIS A 168 24.37 5.63 -22.71
CA HIS A 168 25.40 5.22 -21.76
C HIS A 168 24.85 5.06 -20.34
N VAL A 169 24.13 6.07 -19.82
CA VAL A 169 23.50 6.02 -18.48
C VAL A 169 22.49 4.87 -18.38
N GLN A 170 21.69 4.64 -19.43
CA GLN A 170 20.75 3.53 -19.42
C GLN A 170 21.46 2.17 -19.34
N HIS A 171 22.57 1.99 -20.06
CA HIS A 171 23.36 0.77 -19.98
C HIS A 171 23.98 0.58 -18.60
N ILE A 172 24.50 1.64 -17.98
CA ILE A 172 25.05 1.58 -16.60
C ILE A 172 23.96 1.14 -15.62
N ASN A 173 22.76 1.72 -15.68
CA ASN A 173 21.65 1.34 -14.81
C ASN A 173 21.27 -0.14 -14.96
N VAL A 174 21.13 -0.62 -16.18
CA VAL A 174 20.81 -2.04 -16.45
C VAL A 174 21.91 -2.95 -15.91
N LEU A 175 23.17 -2.64 -16.19
CA LEU A 175 24.32 -3.42 -15.72
C LEU A 175 24.40 -3.43 -14.20
N THR A 176 24.21 -2.27 -13.55
CA THR A 176 24.22 -2.16 -12.08
C THR A 176 23.09 -2.99 -11.46
N LYS A 177 21.87 -2.93 -12.00
CA LYS A 177 20.75 -3.80 -11.56
C LYS A 177 21.08 -5.28 -11.68
N MET A 178 21.62 -5.70 -12.82
CA MET A 178 21.99 -7.09 -13.06
C MET A 178 23.09 -7.56 -12.10
N LEU A 179 24.12 -6.73 -11.88
CA LEU A 179 25.23 -7.05 -10.97
C LEU A 179 24.73 -7.18 -9.52
N LEU A 180 23.94 -6.22 -9.05
CA LEU A 180 23.37 -6.25 -7.69
C LEU A 180 22.46 -7.47 -7.49
N SER A 181 21.59 -7.75 -8.45
CA SER A 181 20.71 -8.93 -8.39
C SER A 181 21.53 -10.22 -8.32
N ARG A 182 22.61 -10.31 -9.06
CA ARG A 182 23.48 -11.49 -9.05
C ARG A 182 24.33 -11.57 -7.79
N LEU A 183 24.76 -10.42 -7.24
CA LEU A 183 25.51 -10.35 -5.99
C LEU A 183 24.69 -10.94 -4.83
N VAL A 184 23.47 -10.45 -4.65
CA VAL A 184 22.57 -10.91 -3.56
C VAL A 184 22.22 -12.40 -3.70
N GLN A 185 22.15 -12.95 -4.93
CA GLN A 185 21.95 -14.38 -5.15
C GLN A 185 23.16 -15.25 -4.81
N LYS A 186 24.37 -14.67 -4.87
CA LYS A 186 25.63 -15.44 -4.71
C LYS A 186 26.22 -15.37 -3.31
N THR A 187 25.89 -14.38 -2.52
CA THR A 187 26.49 -14.18 -1.20
C THR A 187 25.58 -13.40 -0.27
N ASP A 188 25.52 -13.84 0.97
CA ASP A 188 24.82 -13.16 2.07
C ASP A 188 25.75 -12.18 2.81
N LYS A 189 26.95 -11.94 2.28
CA LYS A 189 27.94 -11.06 2.92
C LYS A 189 27.46 -9.60 3.05
N TYR A 190 26.57 -9.17 2.14
CA TYR A 190 26.05 -7.81 2.10
C TYR A 190 24.55 -7.86 2.33
N ASP A 191 24.11 -7.26 3.42
CA ASP A 191 22.67 -7.11 3.76
C ASP A 191 22.10 -5.90 2.99
N LEU A 192 21.93 -6.08 1.68
CA LEU A 192 21.40 -5.05 0.80
C LEU A 192 19.88 -5.19 0.71
N THR A 193 19.17 -4.28 1.35
CA THR A 193 17.73 -4.17 1.22
C THR A 193 17.33 -3.83 -0.23
N TRP A 194 16.06 -3.95 -0.56
CA TRP A 194 15.56 -3.52 -1.87
C TRP A 194 15.83 -2.01 -2.07
N GLN A 195 15.63 -1.19 -1.04
CA GLN A 195 15.88 0.25 -1.07
C GLN A 195 17.35 0.60 -1.33
N ASP A 196 18.28 -0.11 -0.68
CA ASP A 196 19.72 0.09 -0.91
C ASP A 196 20.08 -0.18 -2.37
N ARG A 197 19.54 -1.24 -2.95
CA ARG A 197 19.79 -1.60 -4.36
C ARG A 197 19.26 -0.55 -5.33
N GLU A 198 18.04 -0.05 -5.13
CA GLU A 198 17.49 1.03 -5.97
C GLU A 198 18.29 2.34 -5.79
N THR A 199 18.73 2.67 -4.57
CA THR A 199 19.58 3.83 -4.30
C THR A 199 20.94 3.72 -5.04
N ILE A 200 21.58 2.54 -5.02
CA ILE A 200 22.83 2.31 -5.74
C ILE A 200 22.63 2.45 -7.26
N VAL A 201 21.53 1.94 -7.80
CA VAL A 201 21.20 2.09 -9.23
C VAL A 201 20.99 3.57 -9.59
N MET A 202 20.25 4.31 -8.77
CA MET A 202 20.07 5.77 -8.99
C MET A 202 21.40 6.52 -8.91
N ALA A 203 22.23 6.22 -7.90
CA ALA A 203 23.54 6.83 -7.74
C ALA A 203 24.46 6.53 -8.94
N SER A 204 24.36 5.34 -9.53
CA SER A 204 25.13 4.98 -10.70
C SER A 204 24.82 5.85 -11.93
N SER A 205 23.59 6.38 -12.04
CA SER A 205 23.23 7.35 -13.09
C SER A 205 23.96 8.69 -12.94
N LEU A 206 24.31 9.05 -11.72
CA LEU A 206 24.90 10.33 -11.39
C LEU A 206 26.43 10.25 -11.19
N HIS A 207 27.06 9.10 -11.49
CA HIS A 207 28.50 8.88 -11.25
C HIS A 207 29.39 9.98 -11.86
N ASP A 208 28.97 10.54 -12.96
CA ASP A 208 29.67 11.55 -13.75
C ASP A 208 29.14 12.99 -13.57
N ILE A 209 28.19 13.23 -12.65
CA ILE A 209 27.57 14.55 -12.48
C ILE A 209 28.59 15.67 -12.24
N GLY A 210 29.69 15.37 -11.58
CA GLY A 210 30.76 16.31 -11.30
C GLY A 210 31.55 16.76 -12.52
N LYS A 211 31.43 16.10 -13.68
CA LYS A 211 32.01 16.57 -14.94
C LYS A 211 31.51 17.95 -15.35
N ILE A 212 30.37 18.41 -14.80
CA ILE A 212 29.85 19.76 -15.01
C ILE A 212 30.84 20.85 -14.53
N GLY A 213 31.68 20.56 -13.56
CA GLY A 213 32.72 21.46 -13.04
C GLY A 213 34.07 21.37 -13.75
N ILE A 214 34.23 20.49 -14.74
CA ILE A 214 35.50 20.35 -15.46
C ILE A 214 35.51 21.29 -16.69
N ASP A 215 36.67 21.94 -16.94
CA ASP A 215 36.84 22.83 -18.10
C ASP A 215 36.69 22.04 -19.42
N ASP A 216 35.96 22.63 -20.39
CA ASP A 216 35.71 22.00 -21.69
C ASP A 216 36.98 21.67 -22.47
N LYS A 217 38.07 22.42 -22.27
CA LYS A 217 39.36 22.16 -22.91
C LYS A 217 39.97 20.82 -22.47
N ILE A 218 39.68 20.43 -21.23
CA ILE A 218 40.14 19.15 -20.66
C ILE A 218 39.11 18.07 -20.97
N LEU A 219 37.84 18.36 -20.71
CA LEU A 219 36.73 17.41 -20.86
C LEU A 219 36.63 16.89 -22.31
N ASN A 220 36.71 17.80 -23.28
CA ASN A 220 36.54 17.49 -24.72
C ASN A 220 37.86 17.48 -25.49
N LYS A 221 39.01 17.31 -24.81
CA LYS A 221 40.32 17.31 -25.44
C LYS A 221 40.45 16.16 -26.46
N ARG A 222 40.80 16.50 -27.69
CA ARG A 222 41.17 15.48 -28.71
C ARG A 222 42.53 14.91 -28.38
N GLY A 223 42.58 13.63 -27.97
CA GLY A 223 43.80 12.91 -27.64
C GLY A 223 43.97 12.58 -26.17
N LYS A 224 45.19 12.15 -25.78
CA LYS A 224 45.44 11.78 -24.40
C LYS A 224 45.59 13.02 -23.51
N LEU A 225 45.04 12.97 -22.31
CA LEU A 225 45.31 13.97 -21.28
C LEU A 225 46.74 13.88 -20.80
N THR A 226 47.34 15.03 -20.41
CA THR A 226 48.59 15.04 -19.64
C THR A 226 48.33 14.56 -18.23
N ASP A 227 49.38 14.29 -17.47
CA ASP A 227 49.22 13.86 -16.08
C ASP A 227 48.54 14.96 -15.19
N GLU A 228 48.84 16.24 -15.43
CA GLU A 228 48.21 17.36 -14.75
C GLU A 228 46.70 17.48 -15.15
N GLU A 229 46.39 17.34 -16.44
CA GLU A 229 44.98 17.39 -16.91
C GLU A 229 44.20 16.19 -16.38
N PHE A 230 44.83 15.04 -16.25
CA PHE A 230 44.19 13.85 -15.67
C PHE A 230 43.90 14.03 -14.17
N GLU A 231 44.77 14.68 -13.42
CA GLU A 231 44.51 15.04 -12.01
C GLU A 231 43.32 16.00 -11.89
N ILE A 232 43.17 16.95 -12.83
CA ILE A 232 42.00 17.85 -12.88
C ILE A 232 40.75 17.02 -13.23
N MET A 233 40.85 16.14 -14.20
CA MET A 233 39.70 15.27 -14.59
C MET A 233 39.21 14.43 -13.40
N LYS A 234 40.09 13.87 -12.58
CA LYS A 234 39.71 13.10 -11.38
C LYS A 234 38.90 13.91 -10.36
N GLN A 235 39.02 15.23 -10.37
CA GLN A 235 38.26 16.07 -9.43
C GLN A 235 36.73 16.01 -9.67
N HIS A 236 36.27 15.49 -10.83
CA HIS A 236 34.83 15.31 -11.04
C HIS A 236 34.17 14.46 -9.94
N THR A 237 34.90 13.50 -9.36
CA THR A 237 34.36 12.64 -8.28
C THR A 237 34.09 13.45 -7.01
N VAL A 238 35.00 14.37 -6.64
CA VAL A 238 34.86 15.26 -5.48
C VAL A 238 33.80 16.32 -5.74
N ILE A 239 33.80 16.91 -6.94
CA ILE A 239 32.77 17.88 -7.34
C ILE A 239 31.39 17.22 -7.34
N GLY A 240 31.29 15.99 -7.88
CA GLY A 240 30.06 15.22 -7.89
C GLY A 240 29.53 14.93 -6.49
N ALA A 241 30.40 14.53 -5.58
CA ALA A 241 30.03 14.34 -4.17
C ALA A 241 29.46 15.64 -3.56
N SER A 242 30.13 16.78 -3.77
CA SER A 242 29.67 18.07 -3.26
C SER A 242 28.37 18.59 -3.89
N ILE A 243 28.01 18.13 -5.09
CA ILE A 243 26.72 18.48 -5.73
C ILE A 243 25.59 17.67 -5.12
N LEU A 244 25.88 16.45 -4.64
CA LEU A 244 24.88 15.50 -4.13
C LEU A 244 24.69 15.59 -2.59
N GLU A 245 25.53 16.33 -1.87
CA GLU A 245 25.36 16.69 -0.46
C GLU A 245 24.31 17.79 -0.26
#